data_450c48afa34888db1b27f6a64a4eed3a
#
_entry.id   450c48afa34888db1b27f6a64a4eed3a
#
_cell.length_a   1.000
_cell.length_b   1.000
_cell.length_c   1.000
_cell.angle_alpha   90.00
_cell.angle_beta   90.00
_cell.angle_gamma   90.00
#
_symmetry.space_group_name_H-M   'P 1'
#
loop_
_entity.id
_entity.type
_entity.pdbx_description
1 polymer ?
#
loop_
_entity_poly.entity_id
_entity_poly.type
_entity_poly.pdbx_seq_one_letter_code
_entity_poly.pdbx_strand_id
1 'polypeptide(L)'
;MVAGALVDSDDVPYVYAFDHSHRKPPMSYKDLLGGKGANLAEMTTVLGLPVPPGFTVSTDACRAYMHGGWPEGLDAEVTRHVAKLEKTMGRRLGDANDPLLVSVRSGAKFSMPGMMDTVLNLGLNDESVKGLATVTGDERFAYDSYRRFIAMYGRIVLGVDGEVFEHPLEVAKAKAGTSNDAELDAAVLKGLVKTYLAAVRRATGAPFPQDPRAQLDGAIEAVFRSWNGARAIAYRVREKISHELGTAVNVQTMVFGNRDEN
;
A
#
# COMPACT_ATOMS: atom_id res chain seq x y z
N MET A 1 -13.57 39.63 27.42
CA MET A 1 -14.26 39.09 26.24
C MET A 1 -13.19 38.46 25.37
N VAL A 2 -13.08 37.13 25.41
CA VAL A 2 -12.15 36.35 24.57
C VAL A 2 -13.00 35.83 23.43
N ALA A 3 -12.72 36.34 22.22
CA ALA A 3 -13.36 35.88 21.00
C ALA A 3 -12.98 34.43 20.77
N GLY A 4 -13.95 33.53 20.91
CA GLY A 4 -13.81 32.14 20.47
C GLY A 4 -13.66 32.14 18.94
N ALA A 5 -12.55 31.67 18.45
CA ALA A 5 -12.39 31.35 17.04
C ALA A 5 -13.43 30.29 16.69
N LEU A 6 -14.37 30.66 15.84
CA LEU A 6 -15.24 29.73 15.14
C LEU A 6 -14.32 28.84 14.28
N VAL A 7 -14.20 27.58 14.64
CA VAL A 7 -13.60 26.56 13.78
C VAL A 7 -14.58 26.38 12.62
N ASP A 8 -14.16 26.77 11.42
CA ASP A 8 -14.89 26.52 10.20
C ASP A 8 -15.26 25.03 10.11
N SER A 9 -16.52 24.76 9.83
CA SER A 9 -17.14 23.44 9.85
C SER A 9 -16.81 22.57 8.61
N ASP A 10 -15.84 22.95 7.78
CA ASP A 10 -15.60 22.34 6.46
C ASP A 10 -14.31 21.53 6.31
N ASP A 11 -13.54 21.31 7.39
CA ASP A 11 -12.24 20.63 7.26
C ASP A 11 -12.17 19.33 8.09
N VAL A 12 -13.04 18.37 7.76
CA VAL A 12 -12.87 17.00 8.27
C VAL A 12 -11.71 16.37 7.48
N PRO A 13 -10.60 16.00 8.15
CA PRO A 13 -9.44 15.48 7.42
C PRO A 13 -9.74 14.16 6.73
N TYR A 14 -9.11 13.96 5.58
CA TYR A 14 -9.17 12.71 4.84
C TYR A 14 -8.21 11.65 5.39
N VAL A 15 -7.16 12.05 6.13
CA VAL A 15 -6.09 11.13 6.55
C VAL A 15 -5.89 11.16 8.06
N TYR A 16 -5.85 9.97 8.67
CA TYR A 16 -5.72 9.76 10.11
C TYR A 16 -4.54 8.83 10.41
N ALA A 17 -3.55 9.30 11.17
CA ALA A 17 -2.50 8.43 11.68
C ALA A 17 -3.08 7.38 12.65
N PHE A 18 -2.45 6.21 12.78
CA PHE A 18 -2.95 5.17 13.72
C PHE A 18 -2.89 5.63 15.19
N ASP A 19 -1.99 6.57 15.48
CA ASP A 19 -1.86 7.20 16.80
C ASP A 19 -2.74 8.47 16.97
N HIS A 20 -3.67 8.72 16.05
CA HIS A 20 -4.57 9.87 16.15
C HIS A 20 -5.50 9.76 17.35
N SER A 21 -5.59 10.84 18.13
CA SER A 21 -6.50 10.92 19.29
C SER A 21 -7.92 11.23 18.82
N HIS A 22 -8.79 10.25 18.85
CA HIS A 22 -10.21 10.39 18.53
C HIS A 22 -11.03 10.79 19.75
N ARG A 23 -12.15 11.51 19.55
CA ARG A 23 -13.08 11.90 20.64
C ARG A 23 -13.82 10.70 21.25
N LYS A 24 -14.01 9.62 20.50
CA LYS A 24 -14.62 8.35 20.92
C LYS A 24 -13.63 7.23 20.64
N PRO A 25 -13.79 6.04 21.22
CA PRO A 25 -12.94 4.89 20.90
C PRO A 25 -12.86 4.65 19.37
N PRO A 26 -11.69 4.34 18.80
CA PRO A 26 -11.51 4.19 17.36
C PRO A 26 -12.49 3.22 16.70
N MET A 27 -12.91 2.17 17.41
CA MET A 27 -13.90 1.20 16.91
C MET A 27 -15.28 1.82 16.61
N SER A 28 -15.59 3.01 17.16
CA SER A 28 -16.79 3.78 16.83
C SER A 28 -16.72 4.45 15.45
N TYR A 29 -15.51 4.52 14.85
CA TYR A 29 -15.26 5.20 13.57
C TYR A 29 -15.09 4.23 12.40
N LYS A 30 -15.66 3.01 12.47
CA LYS A 30 -15.59 2.04 11.36
C LYS A 30 -16.17 2.54 10.04
N ASP A 31 -17.11 3.46 10.09
CA ASP A 31 -17.67 4.09 8.90
C ASP A 31 -16.65 5.01 8.21
N LEU A 32 -15.78 5.65 8.98
CA LEU A 32 -14.76 6.59 8.50
C LEU A 32 -13.43 5.89 8.21
N LEU A 33 -12.94 5.06 9.13
CA LEU A 33 -11.62 4.43 9.07
C LEU A 33 -11.65 3.03 8.43
N GLY A 34 -12.85 2.53 8.14
CA GLY A 34 -13.02 1.12 7.81
C GLY A 34 -12.73 0.19 9.00
N GLY A 35 -13.03 -1.09 8.85
CA GLY A 35 -12.79 -2.06 9.92
C GLY A 35 -11.31 -2.21 10.28
N LYS A 36 -10.43 -2.27 9.27
CA LYS A 36 -9.00 -2.45 9.48
C LYS A 36 -8.35 -1.21 10.12
N GLY A 37 -8.65 0.00 9.61
CA GLY A 37 -8.12 1.25 10.16
C GLY A 37 -8.57 1.49 11.60
N ALA A 38 -9.86 1.25 11.91
CA ALA A 38 -10.37 1.35 13.26
C ALA A 38 -9.69 0.38 14.23
N ASN A 39 -9.45 -0.87 13.81
CA ASN A 39 -8.71 -1.85 14.62
C ASN A 39 -7.25 -1.44 14.85
N LEU A 40 -6.55 -0.96 13.81
CA LEU A 40 -5.16 -0.49 13.94
C LEU A 40 -5.06 0.68 14.92
N ALA A 41 -5.98 1.66 14.82
CA ALA A 41 -6.04 2.77 15.74
C ALA A 41 -6.38 2.32 17.19
N GLU A 42 -7.32 1.39 17.36
CA GLU A 42 -7.67 0.81 18.67
C GLU A 42 -6.47 0.10 19.32
N MET A 43 -5.79 -0.76 18.54
CA MET A 43 -4.59 -1.46 19.01
C MET A 43 -3.49 -0.49 19.43
N THR A 44 -3.31 0.60 18.69
CA THR A 44 -2.28 1.59 18.97
C THR A 44 -2.62 2.47 20.17
N THR A 45 -3.83 3.05 20.22
CA THR A 45 -4.15 4.12 21.16
C THR A 45 -4.83 3.65 22.44
N VAL A 46 -5.59 2.55 22.38
CA VAL A 46 -6.34 2.03 23.53
C VAL A 46 -5.62 0.86 24.17
N LEU A 47 -5.15 -0.10 23.35
CA LEU A 47 -4.49 -1.30 23.86
C LEU A 47 -2.99 -1.12 24.06
N GLY A 48 -2.38 -0.05 23.53
CA GLY A 48 -0.94 0.22 23.65
C GLY A 48 -0.05 -0.85 23.03
N LEU A 49 -0.55 -1.58 22.01
CA LEU A 49 0.21 -2.62 21.34
C LEU A 49 1.27 -2.03 20.39
N PRO A 50 2.39 -2.71 20.15
CA PRO A 50 3.45 -2.27 19.26
C PRO A 50 3.04 -2.44 17.77
N VAL A 51 2.03 -1.68 17.34
CA VAL A 51 1.56 -1.68 15.96
C VAL A 51 2.58 -0.94 15.08
N PRO A 52 3.04 -1.53 13.96
CA PRO A 52 3.88 -0.80 13.02
C PRO A 52 3.19 0.51 12.58
N PRO A 53 3.89 1.66 12.63
CA PRO A 53 3.31 2.96 12.34
C PRO A 53 2.69 3.05 10.95
N GLY A 54 1.69 3.91 10.81
CA GLY A 54 1.00 4.12 9.55
C GLY A 54 -0.16 5.12 9.68
N PHE A 55 -0.94 5.20 8.62
CA PHE A 55 -2.12 6.06 8.57
C PHE A 55 -3.23 5.43 7.72
N THR A 56 -4.44 5.90 7.93
CA THR A 56 -5.63 5.52 7.18
C THR A 56 -6.10 6.71 6.34
N VAL A 57 -6.21 6.53 5.03
CA VAL A 57 -7.00 7.41 4.16
C VAL A 57 -8.45 6.97 4.27
N SER A 58 -9.34 7.89 4.61
CA SER A 58 -10.72 7.61 5.04
C SER A 58 -11.63 7.11 3.91
N THR A 59 -12.77 6.55 4.29
CA THR A 59 -13.84 6.22 3.35
C THR A 59 -14.43 7.48 2.71
N ASP A 60 -14.38 8.64 3.38
CA ASP A 60 -14.82 9.92 2.85
C ASP A 60 -13.96 10.35 1.65
N ALA A 61 -12.64 10.17 1.75
CA ALA A 61 -11.74 10.39 0.62
C ALA A 61 -12.07 9.46 -0.56
N CYS A 62 -12.39 8.19 -0.31
CA CYS A 62 -12.82 7.26 -1.34
C CYS A 62 -14.12 7.70 -2.00
N ARG A 63 -15.12 8.12 -1.23
CA ARG A 63 -16.39 8.63 -1.77
C ARG A 63 -16.18 9.89 -2.61
N ALA A 64 -15.39 10.83 -2.11
CA ALA A 64 -15.04 12.04 -2.86
C ALA A 64 -14.32 11.70 -4.18
N TYR A 65 -13.33 10.79 -4.13
CA TYR A 65 -12.64 10.30 -5.32
C TYR A 65 -13.59 9.71 -6.37
N MET A 66 -14.58 8.93 -5.93
CA MET A 66 -15.56 8.28 -6.81
C MET A 66 -16.47 9.27 -7.53
N HIS A 67 -16.71 10.44 -6.93
CA HIS A 67 -17.56 11.49 -7.51
C HIS A 67 -16.81 12.50 -8.39
N GLY A 68 -15.55 12.79 -8.07
CA GLY A 68 -14.83 13.88 -8.73
C GLY A 68 -13.33 13.64 -8.99
N GLY A 69 -12.83 12.43 -8.78
CA GLY A 69 -11.40 12.14 -8.86
C GLY A 69 -10.68 12.52 -7.56
N TRP A 70 -9.37 12.71 -7.63
CA TRP A 70 -8.53 12.98 -6.46
C TRP A 70 -9.03 14.21 -5.69
N PRO A 71 -9.43 14.07 -4.41
CA PRO A 71 -10.04 15.18 -3.66
C PRO A 71 -9.05 16.31 -3.40
N GLU A 72 -9.54 17.55 -3.43
CA GLU A 72 -8.76 18.71 -3.01
C GLU A 72 -8.28 18.54 -1.56
N GLY A 73 -7.04 18.91 -1.26
CA GLY A 73 -6.43 18.78 0.06
C GLY A 73 -5.85 17.40 0.37
N LEU A 74 -6.31 16.32 -0.26
CA LEU A 74 -5.82 14.96 0.02
C LEU A 74 -4.31 14.84 -0.23
N ASP A 75 -3.78 15.45 -1.28
CA ASP A 75 -2.35 15.43 -1.60
C ASP A 75 -1.50 16.00 -0.45
N ALA A 76 -1.88 17.16 0.07
CA ALA A 76 -1.20 17.80 1.19
C ALA A 76 -1.27 16.96 2.47
N GLU A 77 -2.41 16.32 2.71
CA GLU A 77 -2.58 15.44 3.87
C GLU A 77 -1.73 14.18 3.78
N VAL A 78 -1.73 13.50 2.62
CA VAL A 78 -0.87 12.33 2.39
C VAL A 78 0.60 12.71 2.55
N THR A 79 1.04 13.83 1.96
CA THR A 79 2.42 14.34 2.09
C THR A 79 2.81 14.54 3.55
N ARG A 80 1.96 15.19 4.35
CA ARG A 80 2.19 15.43 5.77
C ARG A 80 2.29 14.13 6.57
N HIS A 81 1.43 13.15 6.28
CA HIS A 81 1.44 11.87 6.98
C HIS A 81 2.62 10.98 6.59
N VAL A 82 3.04 11.00 5.31
CA VAL A 82 4.29 10.34 4.88
C VAL A 82 5.49 10.96 5.60
N ALA A 83 5.60 12.29 5.64
CA ALA A 83 6.70 12.95 6.35
C ALA A 83 6.70 12.63 7.87
N LYS A 84 5.52 12.56 8.51
CA LYS A 84 5.40 12.11 9.91
C LYS A 84 5.89 10.66 10.07
N LEU A 85 5.49 9.79 9.14
CA LEU A 85 5.87 8.37 9.16
C LEU A 85 7.38 8.20 8.98
N GLU A 86 7.99 8.90 8.03
CA GLU A 86 9.43 8.92 7.78
C GLU A 86 10.20 9.38 9.02
N LYS A 87 9.75 10.48 9.65
CA LYS A 87 10.34 10.98 10.90
C LYS A 87 10.25 9.96 12.03
N THR A 88 9.10 9.29 12.18
CA THR A 88 8.88 8.27 13.22
C THR A 88 9.80 7.07 13.02
N MET A 89 9.99 6.65 11.77
CA MET A 89 10.81 5.49 11.42
C MET A 89 12.30 5.80 11.28
N GLY A 90 12.69 7.09 11.21
CA GLY A 90 14.06 7.50 10.92
C GLY A 90 14.54 7.11 9.52
N ARG A 91 13.63 6.86 8.59
CA ARG A 91 13.87 6.38 7.22
C ARG A 91 13.01 7.13 6.23
N ARG A 92 13.42 7.19 4.97
CA ARG A 92 12.64 7.78 3.89
C ARG A 92 12.02 6.73 2.98
N LEU A 93 10.82 7.03 2.49
CA LEU A 93 10.14 6.19 1.52
C LEU A 93 11.00 6.10 0.24
N GLY A 94 11.41 4.89 -0.10
CA GLY A 94 12.25 4.64 -1.27
C GLY A 94 13.69 5.14 -1.16
N ASP A 95 14.22 5.38 0.04
CA ASP A 95 15.63 5.77 0.22
C ASP A 95 16.58 4.75 -0.40
N ALA A 96 17.66 5.26 -1.03
CA ALA A 96 18.63 4.42 -1.72
C ALA A 96 19.51 3.59 -0.80
N ASN A 97 19.62 3.93 0.49
CA ASN A 97 20.52 3.28 1.45
C ASN A 97 19.77 2.41 2.47
N ASP A 98 18.73 2.95 3.13
CA ASP A 98 17.88 2.23 4.09
C ASP A 98 16.41 2.58 3.84
N PRO A 99 15.77 1.96 2.84
CA PRO A 99 14.44 2.36 2.41
C PRO A 99 13.37 2.06 3.45
N LEU A 100 12.52 3.05 3.72
CA LEU A 100 11.21 2.80 4.27
C LEU A 100 10.34 2.16 3.20
N LEU A 101 9.77 1.01 3.49
CA LEU A 101 8.80 0.33 2.63
C LEU A 101 7.44 0.28 3.33
N VAL A 102 6.37 0.42 2.57
CA VAL A 102 5.01 0.37 3.11
C VAL A 102 4.13 -0.64 2.38
N SER A 103 3.10 -1.09 3.08
CA SER A 103 1.95 -1.79 2.49
C SER A 103 0.80 -0.81 2.31
N VAL A 104 0.06 -0.95 1.21
CA VAL A 104 -1.16 -0.21 0.92
C VAL A 104 -2.30 -1.22 0.79
N ARG A 105 -3.26 -1.14 1.72
CA ARG A 105 -4.31 -2.17 1.87
C ARG A 105 -5.68 -1.55 2.00
N SER A 106 -6.66 -2.15 1.36
CA SER A 106 -8.07 -1.80 1.55
C SER A 106 -8.54 -2.04 2.99
N GLY A 107 -9.46 -1.20 3.44
CA GLY A 107 -10.05 -1.28 4.78
C GLY A 107 -11.53 -0.91 4.78
N ALA A 108 -12.38 -1.67 4.07
CA ALA A 108 -13.83 -1.46 4.12
C ALA A 108 -14.40 -1.71 5.52
N LYS A 109 -15.56 -1.13 5.82
CA LYS A 109 -16.28 -1.34 7.09
C LYS A 109 -16.52 -2.82 7.38
N PHE A 110 -16.92 -3.57 6.35
CA PHE A 110 -17.11 -5.02 6.39
C PHE A 110 -15.93 -5.72 5.74
N SER A 111 -15.50 -6.84 6.32
CA SER A 111 -14.45 -7.66 5.73
C SER A 111 -14.95 -8.28 4.42
N MET A 112 -14.19 -8.10 3.35
CA MET A 112 -14.47 -8.67 2.02
C MET A 112 -13.21 -9.41 1.52
N PRO A 113 -12.91 -10.62 2.06
CA PRO A 113 -11.68 -11.34 1.78
C PRO A 113 -11.50 -11.63 0.29
N GLY A 114 -10.34 -11.29 -0.28
CA GLY A 114 -10.00 -11.54 -1.68
C GLY A 114 -10.73 -10.67 -2.71
N MET A 115 -11.61 -9.74 -2.26
CA MET A 115 -12.40 -8.91 -3.19
C MET A 115 -11.70 -7.60 -3.56
N MET A 116 -10.74 -7.15 -2.76
CA MET A 116 -10.09 -5.85 -2.91
C MET A 116 -8.57 -5.98 -2.88
N ASP A 117 -7.91 -5.01 -3.49
CA ASP A 117 -6.49 -5.07 -3.78
C ASP A 117 -5.60 -4.70 -2.58
N THR A 118 -4.37 -5.20 -2.63
CA THR A 118 -3.29 -4.92 -1.66
C THR A 118 -2.00 -4.77 -2.44
N VAL A 119 -1.21 -3.74 -2.12
CA VAL A 119 0.14 -3.53 -2.65
C VAL A 119 1.14 -3.61 -1.49
N LEU A 120 2.14 -4.48 -1.61
CA LEU A 120 3.19 -4.69 -0.61
C LEU A 120 4.54 -4.21 -1.15
N ASN A 121 5.48 -3.91 -0.25
CA ASN A 121 6.84 -3.47 -0.59
C ASN A 121 6.90 -2.19 -1.46
N LEU A 122 5.88 -1.33 -1.33
CA LEU A 122 5.85 -0.06 -2.01
C LEU A 122 6.98 0.83 -1.50
N GLY A 123 7.67 1.51 -2.39
CA GLY A 123 8.91 2.25 -2.15
C GLY A 123 10.13 1.59 -2.78
N LEU A 124 10.01 0.32 -3.25
CA LEU A 124 11.08 -0.30 -4.02
C LEU A 124 11.18 0.31 -5.43
N ASN A 125 12.41 0.60 -5.81
CA ASN A 125 12.81 1.06 -7.14
C ASN A 125 14.23 0.56 -7.44
N ASP A 126 14.80 0.97 -8.58
CA ASP A 126 16.12 0.49 -9.03
C ASP A 126 17.28 0.87 -8.08
N GLU A 127 17.10 1.91 -7.25
CA GLU A 127 18.09 2.34 -6.25
C GLU A 127 17.79 1.75 -4.87
N SER A 128 16.57 1.86 -4.39
CA SER A 128 16.20 1.40 -3.04
C SER A 128 16.33 -0.12 -2.87
N VAL A 129 16.23 -0.92 -3.95
CA VAL A 129 16.48 -2.35 -3.89
C VAL A 129 17.93 -2.68 -3.48
N LYS A 130 18.89 -1.84 -3.90
CA LYS A 130 20.32 -1.98 -3.54
C LYS A 130 20.51 -1.68 -2.04
N GLY A 131 19.86 -0.61 -1.55
CA GLY A 131 19.84 -0.29 -0.14
C GLY A 131 19.25 -1.40 0.72
N LEU A 132 18.11 -1.96 0.29
CA LEU A 132 17.48 -3.08 0.97
C LEU A 132 18.42 -4.30 1.03
N ALA A 133 19.10 -4.63 -0.08
CA ALA A 133 20.09 -5.70 -0.13
C ALA A 133 21.25 -5.48 0.86
N THR A 134 21.74 -4.24 0.94
CA THR A 134 22.82 -3.87 1.86
C THR A 134 22.40 -3.99 3.31
N VAL A 135 21.24 -3.42 3.66
CA VAL A 135 20.76 -3.38 5.06
C VAL A 135 20.37 -4.78 5.58
N THR A 136 19.84 -5.63 4.70
CA THR A 136 19.45 -7.01 5.09
C THR A 136 20.60 -7.99 4.99
N GLY A 137 21.69 -7.65 4.28
CA GLY A 137 22.74 -8.61 3.92
C GLY A 137 22.28 -9.74 2.97
N ASP A 138 21.05 -9.62 2.43
CA ASP A 138 20.42 -10.64 1.59
C ASP A 138 19.95 -10.03 0.26
N GLU A 139 20.83 -10.14 -0.73
CA GLU A 139 20.54 -9.66 -2.09
C GLU A 139 19.41 -10.43 -2.76
N ARG A 140 19.31 -11.73 -2.48
CA ARG A 140 18.23 -12.58 -2.98
C ARG A 140 16.87 -12.08 -2.49
N PHE A 141 16.72 -11.85 -1.19
CA PHE A 141 15.50 -11.32 -0.57
C PHE A 141 15.10 -9.97 -1.17
N ALA A 142 16.08 -9.07 -1.34
CA ALA A 142 15.81 -7.73 -1.87
C ALA A 142 15.25 -7.79 -3.31
N TYR A 143 15.89 -8.56 -4.19
CA TYR A 143 15.46 -8.67 -5.59
C TYR A 143 14.19 -9.51 -5.76
N ASP A 144 13.94 -10.51 -4.92
CA ASP A 144 12.65 -11.21 -4.89
C ASP A 144 11.51 -10.29 -4.44
N SER A 145 11.76 -9.45 -3.42
CA SER A 145 10.80 -8.44 -2.96
C SER A 145 10.49 -7.43 -4.06
N TYR A 146 11.50 -6.96 -4.81
CA TYR A 146 11.31 -6.01 -5.90
C TYR A 146 10.58 -6.65 -7.09
N ARG A 147 10.95 -7.86 -7.50
CA ARG A 147 10.23 -8.62 -8.53
C ARG A 147 8.75 -8.76 -8.20
N ARG A 148 8.44 -9.16 -6.95
CA ARG A 148 7.05 -9.30 -6.48
C ARG A 148 6.31 -7.98 -6.47
N PHE A 149 6.98 -6.91 -6.07
CA PHE A 149 6.39 -5.58 -6.09
C PHE A 149 6.05 -5.13 -7.52
N ILE A 150 6.98 -5.28 -8.48
CA ILE A 150 6.72 -4.92 -9.89
C ILE A 150 5.52 -5.69 -10.44
N ALA A 151 5.45 -7.01 -10.22
CA ALA A 151 4.35 -7.84 -10.69
C ALA A 151 3.01 -7.43 -10.05
N MET A 152 3.00 -7.21 -8.73
CA MET A 152 1.80 -6.81 -7.99
C MET A 152 1.33 -5.42 -8.40
N TYR A 153 2.22 -4.43 -8.43
CA TYR A 153 1.91 -3.07 -8.83
C TYR A 153 1.48 -3.00 -10.31
N GLY A 154 2.19 -3.73 -11.18
CA GLY A 154 1.86 -3.84 -12.59
C GLY A 154 0.44 -4.34 -12.82
N ARG A 155 0.03 -5.39 -12.11
CA ARG A 155 -1.33 -5.97 -12.23
C ARG A 155 -2.40 -5.06 -11.62
N ILE A 156 -2.17 -4.56 -10.41
CA ILE A 156 -3.19 -3.87 -9.61
C ILE A 156 -3.32 -2.41 -10.04
N VAL A 157 -2.22 -1.72 -10.20
CA VAL A 157 -2.21 -0.28 -10.45
C VAL A 157 -2.20 0.05 -11.93
N LEU A 158 -1.34 -0.65 -12.69
CA LEU A 158 -1.13 -0.37 -14.11
C LEU A 158 -2.01 -1.22 -15.05
N GLY A 159 -2.75 -2.20 -14.51
CA GLY A 159 -3.68 -3.03 -15.29
C GLY A 159 -3.00 -3.99 -16.28
N VAL A 160 -1.72 -4.32 -16.03
CA VAL A 160 -0.97 -5.27 -16.86
C VAL A 160 -1.46 -6.70 -16.58
N ASP A 161 -1.64 -7.50 -17.63
CA ASP A 161 -2.02 -8.90 -17.50
C ASP A 161 -0.99 -9.69 -16.68
N GLY A 162 -1.46 -10.54 -15.76
CA GLY A 162 -0.63 -11.36 -14.88
C GLY A 162 0.30 -12.32 -15.62
N GLU A 163 -0.15 -12.88 -16.74
CA GLU A 163 0.64 -13.81 -17.57
C GLU A 163 1.98 -13.21 -18.03
N VAL A 164 2.01 -11.88 -18.18
CA VAL A 164 3.22 -11.13 -18.55
C VAL A 164 4.35 -11.31 -17.52
N PHE A 165 3.99 -11.55 -16.26
CA PHE A 165 4.92 -11.79 -15.14
C PHE A 165 5.06 -13.28 -14.82
N GLU A 166 3.98 -14.04 -14.88
CA GLU A 166 3.95 -15.45 -14.52
C GLU A 166 4.77 -16.30 -15.49
N HIS A 167 4.62 -16.11 -16.79
CA HIS A 167 5.35 -16.86 -17.80
C HIS A 167 6.90 -16.75 -17.68
N PRO A 168 7.52 -15.55 -17.58
CA PRO A 168 8.96 -15.45 -17.37
C PRO A 168 9.44 -16.09 -16.07
N LEU A 169 8.63 -16.07 -15.01
CA LEU A 169 8.96 -16.73 -13.75
C LEU A 169 8.98 -18.25 -13.90
N GLU A 170 7.99 -18.83 -14.55
CA GLU A 170 7.95 -20.28 -14.81
C GLU A 170 9.12 -20.73 -15.69
N VAL A 171 9.47 -19.94 -16.71
CA VAL A 171 10.66 -20.20 -17.54
C VAL A 171 11.94 -20.16 -16.72
N ALA A 172 12.07 -19.20 -15.80
CA ALA A 172 13.23 -19.08 -14.93
C ALA A 172 13.34 -20.28 -13.96
N LYS A 173 12.23 -20.68 -13.35
CA LYS A 173 12.16 -21.88 -12.49
C LYS A 173 12.53 -23.15 -13.23
N ALA A 174 11.99 -23.36 -14.43
CA ALA A 174 12.30 -24.52 -15.25
C ALA A 174 13.79 -24.60 -15.61
N LYS A 175 14.43 -23.44 -15.94
CA LYS A 175 15.87 -23.37 -16.21
C LYS A 175 16.73 -23.65 -14.98
N ALA A 176 16.25 -23.26 -13.79
CA ALA A 176 16.93 -23.52 -12.52
C ALA A 176 16.67 -24.95 -12.00
N GLY A 177 15.79 -25.73 -12.63
CA GLY A 177 15.43 -27.08 -12.20
C GLY A 177 14.60 -27.13 -10.92
N THR A 178 13.84 -26.08 -10.62
CA THR A 178 13.01 -25.97 -9.42
C THR A 178 11.57 -25.58 -9.73
N SER A 179 10.65 -25.87 -8.83
CA SER A 179 9.27 -25.34 -8.82
C SER A 179 9.04 -24.26 -7.76
N ASN A 180 10.05 -24.02 -6.91
CA ASN A 180 9.92 -23.10 -5.76
C ASN A 180 10.67 -21.78 -6.01
N ASP A 181 9.96 -20.66 -5.96
CA ASP A 181 10.54 -19.30 -6.09
C ASP A 181 11.69 -19.06 -5.10
N ALA A 182 11.61 -19.68 -3.90
CA ALA A 182 12.60 -19.49 -2.85
C ALA A 182 14.00 -20.05 -3.21
N GLU A 183 14.07 -20.94 -4.19
CA GLU A 183 15.31 -21.58 -4.65
C GLU A 183 15.98 -20.81 -5.79
N LEU A 184 15.34 -19.77 -6.33
CA LEU A 184 15.95 -18.90 -7.33
C LEU A 184 17.04 -18.03 -6.70
N ASP A 185 18.21 -17.99 -7.31
CA ASP A 185 19.31 -17.16 -6.85
C ASP A 185 19.14 -15.67 -7.21
N ALA A 186 19.99 -14.82 -6.62
CA ALA A 186 19.92 -13.37 -6.82
C ALA A 186 20.17 -12.96 -8.27
N ALA A 187 21.00 -13.68 -9.02
CA ALA A 187 21.30 -13.37 -10.42
C ALA A 187 20.09 -13.60 -11.32
N VAL A 188 19.38 -14.71 -11.12
CA VAL A 188 18.13 -15.03 -11.81
C VAL A 188 17.04 -14.00 -11.46
N LEU A 189 16.90 -13.64 -10.19
CA LEU A 189 15.92 -12.64 -9.74
C LEU A 189 16.18 -11.24 -10.31
N LYS A 190 17.44 -10.82 -10.41
CA LYS A 190 17.84 -9.59 -11.11
C LYS A 190 17.46 -9.62 -12.61
N GLY A 191 17.64 -10.77 -13.24
CA GLY A 191 17.22 -10.98 -14.62
C GLY A 191 15.71 -10.85 -14.79
N LEU A 192 14.93 -11.42 -13.86
CA LEU A 192 13.47 -11.31 -13.84
C LEU A 192 13.00 -9.88 -13.62
N VAL A 193 13.62 -9.11 -12.71
CA VAL A 193 13.32 -7.69 -12.52
C VAL A 193 13.46 -6.92 -13.83
N LYS A 194 14.58 -7.07 -14.56
CA LYS A 194 14.78 -6.43 -15.87
C LYS A 194 13.70 -6.84 -16.88
N THR A 195 13.36 -8.12 -16.91
CA THR A 195 12.30 -8.65 -17.79
C THR A 195 10.95 -8.04 -17.48
N TYR A 196 10.59 -7.92 -16.19
CA TYR A 196 9.33 -7.35 -15.73
C TYR A 196 9.22 -5.86 -16.03
N LEU A 197 10.29 -5.08 -15.79
CA LEU A 197 10.34 -3.65 -16.13
C LEU A 197 10.13 -3.43 -17.64
N ALA A 198 10.80 -4.24 -18.47
CA ALA A 198 10.64 -4.20 -19.92
C ALA A 198 9.23 -4.60 -20.36
N ALA A 199 8.63 -5.58 -19.67
CA ALA A 199 7.28 -6.05 -19.95
C ALA A 199 6.22 -4.98 -19.59
N VAL A 200 6.37 -4.31 -18.44
CA VAL A 200 5.52 -3.16 -18.06
C VAL A 200 5.59 -2.09 -19.13
N ARG A 201 6.79 -1.69 -19.55
CA ARG A 201 6.96 -0.66 -20.59
C ARG A 201 6.29 -1.04 -21.90
N ARG A 202 6.35 -2.30 -22.31
CA ARG A 202 5.68 -2.78 -23.53
C ARG A 202 4.17 -2.76 -23.40
N ALA A 203 3.64 -3.15 -22.25
CA ALA A 203 2.21 -3.23 -22.02
C ALA A 203 1.54 -1.86 -21.84
N THR A 204 2.23 -0.91 -21.19
CA THR A 204 1.67 0.40 -20.84
C THR A 204 2.12 1.55 -21.73
N GLY A 205 3.19 1.37 -22.50
CA GLY A 205 3.88 2.44 -23.24
C GLY A 205 4.76 3.34 -22.37
N ALA A 206 4.76 3.18 -21.04
CA ALA A 206 5.52 3.98 -20.09
C ALA A 206 6.43 3.12 -19.21
N PRO A 207 7.54 3.66 -18.67
CA PRO A 207 8.36 2.93 -17.72
C PRO A 207 7.60 2.69 -16.40
N PHE A 208 8.01 1.63 -15.68
CA PHE A 208 7.53 1.42 -14.30
C PHE A 208 7.90 2.62 -13.43
N PRO A 209 6.97 3.17 -12.61
CA PRO A 209 7.22 4.36 -11.82
C PRO A 209 8.33 4.12 -10.79
N GLN A 210 9.37 4.96 -10.84
CA GLN A 210 10.51 4.90 -9.93
C GLN A 210 10.38 5.88 -8.76
N ASP A 211 9.50 6.89 -8.87
CA ASP A 211 9.20 7.80 -7.77
C ASP A 211 8.27 7.13 -6.74
N PRO A 212 8.72 6.97 -5.48
CA PRO A 212 7.93 6.31 -4.44
C PRO A 212 6.62 7.04 -4.10
N ARG A 213 6.57 8.37 -4.28
CA ARG A 213 5.34 9.12 -4.06
C ARG A 213 4.32 8.83 -5.17
N ALA A 214 4.72 8.84 -6.41
CA ALA A 214 3.85 8.44 -7.52
C ALA A 214 3.35 6.99 -7.39
N GLN A 215 4.20 6.09 -6.87
CA GLN A 215 3.80 4.72 -6.54
C GLN A 215 2.70 4.71 -5.47
N LEU A 216 2.84 5.52 -4.41
CA LEU A 216 1.88 5.58 -3.31
C LEU A 216 0.52 6.12 -3.79
N ASP A 217 0.52 7.23 -4.53
CA ASP A 217 -0.69 7.85 -5.05
C ASP A 217 -1.44 6.88 -5.97
N GLY A 218 -0.73 6.24 -6.90
CA GLY A 218 -1.31 5.22 -7.78
C GLY A 218 -1.87 4.01 -7.03
N ALA A 219 -1.23 3.58 -5.94
CA ALA A 219 -1.72 2.47 -5.11
C ALA A 219 -2.98 2.86 -4.31
N ILE A 220 -3.05 4.09 -3.77
CA ILE A 220 -4.26 4.60 -3.09
C ILE A 220 -5.43 4.65 -4.08
N GLU A 221 -5.22 5.21 -5.26
CA GLU A 221 -6.24 5.23 -6.30
C GLU A 221 -6.71 3.84 -6.73
N ALA A 222 -5.77 2.91 -6.91
CA ALA A 222 -6.12 1.53 -7.27
C ALA A 222 -7.00 0.87 -6.21
N VAL A 223 -6.71 1.10 -4.92
CA VAL A 223 -7.56 0.61 -3.83
C VAL A 223 -8.94 1.26 -3.88
N PHE A 224 -9.04 2.57 -4.12
CA PHE A 224 -10.34 3.23 -4.28
C PHE A 224 -11.13 2.63 -5.45
N ARG A 225 -10.51 2.47 -6.62
CA ARG A 225 -11.15 1.86 -7.80
C ARG A 225 -11.59 0.42 -7.54
N SER A 226 -10.84 -0.33 -6.73
CA SER A 226 -11.16 -1.74 -6.42
C SER A 226 -12.50 -1.91 -5.69
N TRP A 227 -13.00 -0.86 -5.02
CA TRP A 227 -14.36 -0.84 -4.44
C TRP A 227 -15.43 -1.12 -5.51
N ASN A 228 -15.26 -0.60 -6.71
CA ASN A 228 -16.18 -0.80 -7.84
C ASN A 228 -15.71 -1.90 -8.81
N GLY A 229 -14.75 -2.71 -8.40
CA GLY A 229 -14.38 -3.92 -9.15
C GLY A 229 -15.52 -4.95 -9.17
N ALA A 230 -15.65 -5.71 -10.26
CA ALA A 230 -16.74 -6.65 -10.46
C ALA A 230 -16.91 -7.65 -9.29
N ARG A 231 -15.80 -8.18 -8.74
CA ARG A 231 -15.81 -9.09 -7.58
C ARG A 231 -16.36 -8.42 -6.32
N ALA A 232 -15.93 -7.18 -6.05
CA ALA A 232 -16.36 -6.42 -4.89
C ALA A 232 -17.85 -6.05 -4.98
N ILE A 233 -18.33 -5.69 -6.18
CA ILE A 233 -19.76 -5.41 -6.44
C ILE A 233 -20.58 -6.69 -6.20
N ALA A 234 -20.22 -7.81 -6.81
CA ALA A 234 -20.93 -9.08 -6.67
C ALA A 234 -21.01 -9.53 -5.20
N TYR A 235 -19.90 -9.40 -4.45
CA TYR A 235 -19.87 -9.70 -3.02
C TYR A 235 -20.82 -8.81 -2.22
N ARG A 236 -20.80 -7.48 -2.46
CA ARG A 236 -21.69 -6.55 -1.74
C ARG A 236 -23.16 -6.81 -2.03
N VAL A 237 -23.50 -7.14 -3.28
CA VAL A 237 -24.88 -7.52 -3.65
C VAL A 237 -25.31 -8.75 -2.85
N ARG A 238 -24.48 -9.79 -2.80
CA ARG A 238 -24.78 -11.03 -2.07
C ARG A 238 -24.95 -10.80 -0.57
N GLU A 239 -24.05 -10.01 0.03
CA GLU A 239 -24.03 -9.75 1.48
C GLU A 239 -24.91 -8.57 1.88
N LYS A 240 -25.66 -7.97 0.94
CA LYS A 240 -26.52 -6.79 1.17
C LYS A 240 -25.80 -5.59 1.79
N ILE A 241 -24.55 -5.38 1.36
CA ILE A 241 -23.73 -4.23 1.79
C ILE A 241 -23.97 -3.06 0.83
N SER A 242 -24.21 -1.86 1.38
CA SER A 242 -24.44 -0.65 0.58
C SER A 242 -23.23 -0.32 -0.29
N HIS A 243 -23.47 0.08 -1.53
CA HIS A 243 -22.46 0.53 -2.47
C HIS A 243 -21.86 1.90 -2.11
N GLU A 244 -22.59 2.71 -1.32
CA GLU A 244 -22.22 4.08 -0.93
C GLU A 244 -21.17 4.15 0.19
N LEU A 245 -20.81 3.02 0.82
CA LEU A 245 -19.91 3.04 1.97
C LEU A 245 -18.47 3.42 1.61
N GLY A 246 -18.00 3.05 0.43
CA GLY A 246 -16.61 3.21 0.06
C GLY A 246 -15.66 2.30 0.83
N THR A 247 -14.37 2.48 0.61
CA THR A 247 -13.31 1.79 1.34
C THR A 247 -12.29 2.78 1.87
N ALA A 248 -11.77 2.54 3.07
CA ALA A 248 -10.56 3.21 3.53
C ALA A 248 -9.32 2.56 2.92
N VAL A 249 -8.20 3.27 2.94
CA VAL A 249 -6.88 2.77 2.55
C VAL A 249 -5.94 2.85 3.74
N ASN A 250 -5.34 1.73 4.12
CA ASN A 250 -4.36 1.69 5.21
C ASN A 250 -2.95 1.62 4.60
N VAL A 251 -2.16 2.65 4.88
CA VAL A 251 -0.73 2.73 4.56
C VAL A 251 0.04 2.43 5.83
N GLN A 252 0.83 1.35 5.84
CA GLN A 252 1.51 0.87 7.03
C GLN A 252 2.93 0.45 6.72
N THR A 253 3.86 0.76 7.61
CA THR A 253 5.27 0.33 7.48
C THR A 253 5.38 -1.18 7.41
N MET A 254 6.26 -1.65 6.52
CA MET A 254 6.62 -3.06 6.43
C MET A 254 7.60 -3.42 7.55
N VAL A 255 7.38 -4.57 8.17
CA VAL A 255 8.30 -5.18 9.13
C VAL A 255 8.75 -6.52 8.56
N PHE A 256 10.06 -6.72 8.51
CA PHE A 256 10.65 -7.95 7.99
C PHE A 256 11.10 -8.82 9.15
N GLY A 257 10.46 -9.99 9.29
CA GLY A 257 10.75 -10.95 10.38
C GLY A 257 12.06 -11.74 10.22
N ASN A 258 12.82 -11.48 9.15
CA ASN A 258 14.07 -12.16 8.83
C ASN A 258 15.32 -11.31 9.18
N ARG A 259 15.16 -10.24 9.97
CA ARG A 259 16.29 -9.35 10.33
C ARG A 259 17.08 -9.79 11.55
N ASP A 260 16.47 -10.56 12.45
CA ASP A 260 17.09 -11.01 13.70
C ASP A 260 16.76 -12.48 13.93
N GLU A 261 17.74 -13.23 14.46
CA GLU A 261 17.57 -14.61 14.90
C GLU A 261 16.95 -14.73 16.31
N ASN A 262 16.36 -13.63 16.85
CA ASN A 262 15.75 -13.57 18.18
C ASN A 262 14.23 -13.38 18.10
#